data_f53ba877a6c71032abf00ce2c06bc33b
#
_entry.id   f53ba877a6c71032abf00ce2c06bc33b
#
_cell.length_a   1.000
_cell.length_b   1.000
_cell.length_c   1.000
_cell.angle_alpha   90.00
_cell.angle_beta   90.00
_cell.angle_gamma   90.00
#
_symmetry.space_group_name_H-M   'P 1'
#
loop_
_entity.id
_entity.type
_entity.pdbx_description
1 polymer ?
#
loop_
_entity_poly.entity_id
_entity_poly.type
_entity_poly.pdbx_seq_one_letter_code
_entity_poly.pdbx_strand_id
1 'polypeptide(L)'
;MAENYGLPYTGSKSKIAHWVVDNLPRGRVLIDAFAGGCAITHRALLSKKWQTIIANDINGKYPQLFLDAAQGKYRDELRWISREDFERLKSQDAFVACCWSFGNNLRDYIYSQAIEPYKRALHYAIVFNDFEPMQELMPEVAQAVHEAIHWIRNTHDRRITAQNVIVKTLKRLTGDNYAHQIIQSNPLYRSIKHSNKDAQSLRSLESLERLERMQSLESLERLERLERLQSLRVTS
;
A
#
# COMPACT_ATOMS: atom_id res chain seq x y z
N MET A 1 13.93 -8.73 6.94
CA MET A 1 13.31 -7.68 6.11
C MET A 1 13.06 -6.47 7.01
N ALA A 2 13.36 -5.25 6.57
CA ALA A 2 13.04 -4.07 7.36
C ALA A 2 11.52 -3.93 7.47
N GLU A 3 11.00 -3.83 8.69
CA GLU A 3 9.58 -3.61 8.93
C GLU A 3 9.22 -2.17 8.55
N ASN A 4 8.13 -2.00 7.81
CA ASN A 4 7.60 -0.69 7.45
C ASN A 4 6.42 -0.35 8.37
N TYR A 5 6.47 0.84 8.97
CA TYR A 5 5.45 1.33 9.86
C TYR A 5 4.74 2.55 9.28
N GLY A 6 3.44 2.67 9.56
CA GLY A 6 2.60 3.79 9.13
C GLY A 6 2.26 3.79 7.66
N LEU A 7 1.75 4.91 7.19
CA LEU A 7 1.43 5.16 5.80
C LEU A 7 2.70 5.37 4.95
N PRO A 8 2.64 5.11 3.63
CA PRO A 8 3.66 5.56 2.69
C PRO A 8 3.66 7.09 2.63
N TYR A 9 4.68 7.72 3.23
CA TYR A 9 4.69 9.16 3.47
C TYR A 9 6.12 9.70 3.38
N THR A 10 6.34 10.77 2.61
CA THR A 10 7.64 11.44 2.54
C THR A 10 7.99 12.03 3.91
N GLY A 11 9.17 11.70 4.41
CA GLY A 11 9.59 12.09 5.77
C GLY A 11 9.11 11.13 6.86
N SER A 12 8.51 9.98 6.49
CA SER A 12 8.13 8.94 7.45
C SER A 12 9.28 8.55 8.39
N LYS A 13 8.96 8.37 9.66
CA LYS A 13 9.88 7.90 10.70
C LYS A 13 9.93 6.37 10.80
N SER A 14 9.45 5.65 9.79
CA SER A 14 9.36 4.19 9.77
C SER A 14 10.69 3.51 10.14
N LYS A 15 11.81 4.01 9.61
CA LYS A 15 13.15 3.45 9.86
C LYS A 15 13.61 3.53 11.31
N ILE A 16 13.13 4.51 12.06
CA ILE A 16 13.50 4.73 13.47
C ILE A 16 12.38 4.44 14.45
N ALA A 17 11.20 4.04 13.97
CA ALA A 17 10.02 3.88 14.80
C ALA A 17 10.22 2.87 15.93
N HIS A 18 10.88 1.75 15.66
CA HIS A 18 11.18 0.76 16.70
C HIS A 18 12.11 1.34 17.77
N TRP A 19 13.18 2.04 17.37
CA TRP A 19 14.12 2.65 18.29
C TRP A 19 13.44 3.70 19.19
N VAL A 20 12.62 4.58 18.61
CA VAL A 20 11.86 5.57 19.36
C VAL A 20 10.95 4.90 20.39
N VAL A 21 10.12 3.95 19.95
CA VAL A 21 9.16 3.28 20.81
C VAL A 21 9.83 2.44 21.90
N ASP A 22 10.95 1.79 21.60
CA ASP A 22 11.67 0.95 22.54
C ASP A 22 12.32 1.77 23.66
N ASN A 23 12.75 3.00 23.37
CA ASN A 23 13.34 3.93 24.36
C ASN A 23 12.30 4.74 25.17
N LEU A 24 11.03 4.73 24.79
CA LEU A 24 9.98 5.38 25.57
C LEU A 24 9.54 4.51 26.76
N PRO A 25 9.25 5.11 27.94
CA PRO A 25 8.75 4.37 29.09
C PRO A 25 7.34 3.81 28.83
N ARG A 26 6.97 2.76 29.56
CA ARG A 26 5.59 2.29 29.60
C ARG A 26 4.71 3.33 30.30
N GLY A 27 3.44 3.42 29.90
CA GLY A 27 2.53 4.37 30.49
C GLY A 27 1.06 4.07 30.17
N ARG A 28 0.19 4.91 30.68
CA ARG A 28 -1.25 4.79 30.37
C ARG A 28 -1.58 5.36 29.01
N VAL A 29 -0.98 6.51 28.66
CA VAL A 29 -1.27 7.23 27.40
C VAL A 29 0.04 7.59 26.72
N LEU A 30 0.09 7.38 25.40
CA LEU A 30 1.09 7.95 24.51
C LEU A 30 0.42 8.97 23.59
N ILE A 31 1.03 10.13 23.44
CA ILE A 31 0.61 11.14 22.48
C ILE A 31 1.70 11.27 21.41
N ASP A 32 1.37 10.88 20.18
CA ASP A 32 2.17 11.15 18.98
C ASP A 32 1.72 12.50 18.41
N ALA A 33 2.35 13.58 18.87
CA ALA A 33 1.89 14.95 18.66
C ALA A 33 2.09 15.43 17.20
N PHE A 34 2.98 14.78 16.43
CA PHE A 34 3.31 15.10 15.06
C PHE A 34 3.33 13.81 14.24
N ALA A 35 2.19 13.12 14.21
CA ALA A 35 2.06 11.75 13.73
C ALA A 35 2.38 11.58 12.23
N GLY A 36 2.15 12.62 11.40
CA GLY A 36 2.37 12.54 9.95
C GLY A 36 1.71 11.29 9.37
N GLY A 37 2.51 10.39 8.77
CA GLY A 37 2.07 9.09 8.28
C GLY A 37 1.92 8.01 9.37
N CYS A 38 1.87 8.35 10.65
CA CYS A 38 1.61 7.46 11.78
C CYS A 38 2.63 6.32 11.99
N ALA A 39 3.89 6.50 11.62
CA ALA A 39 4.90 5.45 11.77
C ALA A 39 5.20 5.12 13.23
N ILE A 40 5.31 6.13 14.10
CA ILE A 40 5.52 5.95 15.56
C ILE A 40 4.25 5.37 16.19
N THR A 41 3.09 5.94 15.87
CA THR A 41 1.77 5.44 16.29
C THR A 41 1.61 3.95 15.99
N HIS A 42 1.89 3.52 14.73
CA HIS A 42 1.79 2.12 14.32
C HIS A 42 2.70 1.21 15.14
N ARG A 43 3.97 1.56 15.26
CA ARG A 43 4.91 0.76 16.09
C ARG A 43 4.51 0.74 17.57
N ALA A 44 3.98 1.85 18.08
CA ALA A 44 3.51 1.94 19.47
C ALA A 44 2.32 1.00 19.72
N LEU A 45 1.34 0.95 18.80
CA LEU A 45 0.22 0.00 18.86
C LEU A 45 0.70 -1.45 18.93
N LEU A 46 1.67 -1.81 18.10
CA LEU A 46 2.25 -3.17 18.10
C LEU A 46 3.03 -3.50 19.38
N SER A 47 3.58 -2.50 20.06
CA SER A 47 4.41 -2.70 21.27
C SER A 47 3.61 -3.05 22.51
N LYS A 48 2.32 -2.73 22.56
CA LYS A 48 1.43 -2.89 23.72
C LYS A 48 1.96 -2.25 25.01
N LYS A 49 2.78 -1.18 24.87
CA LYS A 49 3.35 -0.45 26.02
C LYS A 49 2.34 0.49 26.69
N TRP A 50 1.33 0.94 25.94
CA TRP A 50 0.33 1.94 26.38
C TRP A 50 -1.09 1.41 26.19
N GLN A 51 -1.99 1.84 27.06
CA GLN A 51 -3.41 1.50 26.98
C GLN A 51 -4.14 2.33 25.93
N THR A 52 -3.71 3.59 25.77
CA THR A 52 -4.29 4.53 24.81
C THR A 52 -3.17 5.21 24.03
N ILE A 53 -3.34 5.30 22.72
CA ILE A 53 -2.42 6.02 21.85
C ILE A 53 -3.23 7.07 21.10
N ILE A 54 -2.80 8.32 21.16
CA ILE A 54 -3.42 9.46 20.50
C ILE A 54 -2.47 9.91 19.40
N ALA A 55 -2.89 9.80 18.15
CA ALA A 55 -2.18 10.34 17.00
C ALA A 55 -2.76 11.72 16.67
N ASN A 56 -1.90 12.75 16.74
CA ASN A 56 -2.25 14.12 16.38
C ASN A 56 -1.32 14.63 15.28
N ASP A 57 -1.87 15.37 14.33
CA ASP A 57 -1.12 16.07 13.30
C ASP A 57 -1.90 17.33 12.89
N ILE A 58 -1.18 18.39 12.47
CA ILE A 58 -1.82 19.61 11.95
C ILE A 58 -2.70 19.29 10.74
N ASN A 59 -2.31 18.29 9.95
CA ASN A 59 -3.11 17.74 8.87
C ASN A 59 -3.77 16.43 9.31
N GLY A 60 -4.89 16.54 10.00
CA GLY A 60 -5.65 15.41 10.55
C GLY A 60 -6.08 14.35 9.53
N LYS A 61 -5.99 14.64 8.21
CA LYS A 61 -6.35 13.69 7.15
C LYS A 61 -5.46 12.44 7.15
N TYR A 62 -4.18 12.53 7.54
CA TYR A 62 -3.28 11.37 7.51
C TYR A 62 -3.46 10.45 8.70
N PRO A 63 -3.57 10.92 9.95
CA PRO A 63 -4.02 10.07 11.06
C PRO A 63 -5.37 9.41 10.78
N GLN A 64 -6.32 10.13 10.17
CA GLN A 64 -7.61 9.55 9.78
C GLN A 64 -7.46 8.49 8.68
N LEU A 65 -6.63 8.75 7.65
CA LEU A 65 -6.33 7.75 6.61
C LEU A 65 -5.70 6.48 7.22
N PHE A 66 -4.79 6.66 8.19
CA PHE A 66 -4.19 5.53 8.90
C PHE A 66 -5.25 4.70 9.63
N LEU A 67 -6.17 5.35 10.35
CA LEU A 67 -7.26 4.69 11.05
C LEU A 67 -8.21 3.98 10.08
N ASP A 68 -8.62 4.66 9.01
CA ASP A 68 -9.50 4.10 7.96
C ASP A 68 -8.88 2.85 7.31
N ALA A 69 -7.56 2.90 7.03
CA ALA A 69 -6.83 1.76 6.47
C ALA A 69 -6.73 0.60 7.48
N ALA A 70 -6.48 0.91 8.76
CA ALA A 70 -6.45 -0.09 9.83
C ALA A 70 -7.82 -0.75 10.04
N GLN A 71 -8.91 -0.06 9.72
CA GLN A 71 -10.28 -0.58 9.72
C GLN A 71 -10.68 -1.30 8.41
N GLY A 72 -9.75 -1.46 7.48
CA GLY A 72 -9.97 -2.19 6.23
C GLY A 72 -10.75 -1.43 5.15
N LYS A 73 -10.98 -0.11 5.30
CA LYS A 73 -11.76 0.71 4.34
C LYS A 73 -11.24 0.65 2.90
N TYR A 74 -9.93 0.43 2.74
CA TYR A 74 -9.27 0.40 1.42
C TYR A 74 -8.93 -1.01 0.94
N ARG A 75 -9.48 -2.06 1.58
CA ARG A 75 -9.20 -3.46 1.22
C ARG A 75 -9.51 -3.78 -0.23
N ASP A 76 -10.64 -3.25 -0.71
CA ASP A 76 -11.15 -3.50 -2.06
C ASP A 76 -11.01 -2.26 -2.96
N GLU A 77 -10.07 -1.37 -2.65
CA GLU A 77 -9.77 -0.19 -3.45
C GLU A 77 -8.91 -0.59 -4.66
N LEU A 78 -9.57 -0.79 -5.80
CA LEU A 78 -8.97 -1.30 -7.03
C LEU A 78 -9.01 -0.30 -8.20
N ARG A 79 -9.60 0.88 -8.01
CA ARG A 79 -9.75 1.87 -9.08
C ARG A 79 -8.41 2.38 -9.58
N TRP A 80 -8.35 2.67 -10.87
CA TRP A 80 -7.28 3.46 -11.45
C TRP A 80 -7.54 4.94 -11.17
N ILE A 81 -6.54 5.66 -10.71
CA ILE A 81 -6.59 7.12 -10.59
C ILE A 81 -5.78 7.72 -11.74
N SER A 82 -6.46 8.41 -12.64
CA SER A 82 -5.81 9.15 -13.73
C SER A 82 -5.06 10.37 -13.20
N ARG A 83 -4.18 10.94 -14.01
CA ARG A 83 -3.50 12.22 -13.67
C ARG A 83 -4.50 13.32 -13.38
N GLU A 84 -5.54 13.45 -14.20
CA GLU A 84 -6.60 14.43 -14.04
C GLU A 84 -7.36 14.23 -12.72
N ASP A 85 -7.74 13.00 -12.42
CA ASP A 85 -8.38 12.66 -11.15
C ASP A 85 -7.47 12.91 -9.95
N PHE A 86 -6.17 12.61 -10.08
CA PHE A 86 -5.20 12.91 -9.04
C PHE A 86 -5.15 14.41 -8.75
N GLU A 87 -5.03 15.26 -9.77
CA GLU A 87 -5.00 16.72 -9.59
C GLU A 87 -6.27 17.25 -8.93
N ARG A 88 -7.41 16.70 -9.30
CA ARG A 88 -8.73 17.07 -8.74
C ARG A 88 -8.91 16.59 -7.29
N LEU A 89 -8.45 15.38 -6.96
CA LEU A 89 -8.76 14.71 -5.71
C LEU A 89 -7.68 14.86 -4.62
N LYS A 90 -6.40 15.09 -4.97
CA LYS A 90 -5.28 15.08 -4.02
C LYS A 90 -5.44 16.02 -2.82
N SER A 91 -6.19 17.12 -2.97
CA SER A 91 -6.45 18.05 -1.87
C SER A 91 -7.53 17.57 -0.90
N GLN A 92 -8.44 16.70 -1.37
CA GLN A 92 -9.63 16.25 -0.64
C GLN A 92 -9.51 14.80 -0.15
N ASP A 93 -8.89 13.94 -0.94
CA ASP A 93 -8.71 12.51 -0.67
C ASP A 93 -7.26 12.20 -0.29
N ALA A 94 -7.04 11.94 0.99
CA ALA A 94 -5.72 11.62 1.52
C ALA A 94 -5.16 10.29 0.97
N PHE A 95 -6.02 9.31 0.63
CA PHE A 95 -5.62 8.07 0.01
C PHE A 95 -5.03 8.33 -1.38
N VAL A 96 -5.72 9.13 -2.19
CA VAL A 96 -5.23 9.52 -3.53
C VAL A 96 -3.91 10.27 -3.42
N ALA A 97 -3.82 11.28 -2.55
CA ALA A 97 -2.58 12.04 -2.33
C ALA A 97 -1.42 11.14 -1.91
N CYS A 98 -1.65 10.22 -0.98
CA CYS A 98 -0.62 9.38 -0.39
C CYS A 98 -0.16 8.26 -1.33
N CYS A 99 -1.11 7.54 -1.94
CA CYS A 99 -0.81 6.32 -2.71
C CYS A 99 -0.49 6.59 -4.18
N TRP A 100 -0.99 7.69 -4.75
CA TRP A 100 -0.87 8.02 -6.17
C TRP A 100 0.11 9.18 -6.46
N SER A 101 0.92 9.58 -5.48
CA SER A 101 1.94 10.60 -5.69
C SER A 101 3.34 10.02 -5.87
N PHE A 102 4.17 10.72 -6.64
CA PHE A 102 5.55 10.35 -6.91
C PHE A 102 6.39 10.36 -5.61
N GLY A 103 6.96 9.23 -5.26
CA GLY A 103 7.72 9.09 -4.02
C GLY A 103 6.92 9.41 -2.76
N ASN A 104 5.58 9.32 -2.82
CA ASN A 104 4.64 9.64 -1.74
C ASN A 104 4.81 11.08 -1.22
N ASN A 105 5.09 12.03 -2.15
CA ASN A 105 5.30 13.44 -1.84
C ASN A 105 4.00 14.26 -1.72
N LEU A 106 2.84 13.60 -1.94
CA LEU A 106 1.49 14.16 -1.81
C LEU A 106 1.15 15.27 -2.83
N ARG A 107 2.04 15.53 -3.78
CA ARG A 107 1.95 16.68 -4.67
C ARG A 107 1.94 16.32 -6.13
N ASP A 108 2.91 15.53 -6.56
CA ASP A 108 3.15 15.22 -7.96
C ASP A 108 2.62 13.82 -8.30
N TYR A 109 1.93 13.68 -9.42
CA TYR A 109 1.37 12.39 -9.84
C TYR A 109 2.45 11.33 -10.03
N ILE A 110 2.14 10.09 -9.68
CA ILE A 110 3.10 8.99 -9.57
C ILE A 110 3.78 8.63 -10.91
N TYR A 111 3.09 8.82 -12.04
CA TYR A 111 3.59 8.42 -13.36
C TYR A 111 3.87 9.62 -14.26
N SER A 112 4.91 9.54 -15.10
CA SER A 112 5.10 10.49 -16.22
C SER A 112 4.06 10.22 -17.32
N GLN A 113 3.78 11.24 -18.15
CA GLN A 113 2.84 11.09 -19.27
C GLN A 113 3.22 9.96 -20.22
N ALA A 114 4.52 9.75 -20.47
CA ALA A 114 4.99 8.68 -21.34
C ALA A 114 4.79 7.27 -20.77
N ILE A 115 4.72 7.12 -19.45
CA ILE A 115 4.61 5.80 -18.78
C ILE A 115 3.17 5.48 -18.40
N GLU A 116 2.35 6.48 -18.17
CA GLU A 116 0.98 6.33 -17.67
C GLU A 116 0.12 5.36 -18.51
N PRO A 117 0.09 5.41 -19.88
CA PRO A 117 -0.72 4.47 -20.66
C PRO A 117 -0.35 3.00 -20.42
N TYR A 118 0.95 2.71 -20.32
CA TYR A 118 1.44 1.34 -20.07
C TYR A 118 1.11 0.85 -18.66
N LYS A 119 1.17 1.76 -17.68
CA LYS A 119 0.78 1.44 -16.30
C LYS A 119 -0.70 1.18 -16.18
N ARG A 120 -1.51 1.98 -16.84
CA ARG A 120 -2.95 1.80 -16.92
C ARG A 120 -3.30 0.46 -17.55
N ALA A 121 -2.74 0.15 -18.71
CA ALA A 121 -2.95 -1.11 -19.40
C ALA A 121 -2.57 -2.31 -18.52
N LEU A 122 -1.43 -2.24 -17.85
CA LEU A 122 -0.99 -3.28 -16.92
C LEU A 122 -1.92 -3.42 -15.71
N HIS A 123 -2.40 -2.31 -15.15
CA HIS A 123 -3.37 -2.32 -14.06
C HIS A 123 -4.67 -3.02 -14.47
N TYR A 124 -5.22 -2.68 -15.65
CA TYR A 124 -6.44 -3.29 -16.16
C TYR A 124 -6.27 -4.80 -16.39
N ALA A 125 -5.17 -5.22 -16.98
CA ALA A 125 -4.86 -6.63 -17.17
C ALA A 125 -4.73 -7.40 -15.85
N ILE A 126 -4.05 -6.84 -14.85
CA ILE A 126 -3.81 -7.52 -13.58
C ILE A 126 -5.06 -7.53 -12.70
N VAL A 127 -5.71 -6.38 -12.54
CA VAL A 127 -6.80 -6.18 -11.56
C VAL A 127 -8.13 -6.64 -12.13
N PHE A 128 -8.45 -6.22 -13.35
CA PHE A 128 -9.77 -6.44 -13.94
C PHE A 128 -9.81 -7.58 -14.97
N ASN A 129 -8.65 -8.21 -15.25
CA ASN A 129 -8.51 -9.22 -16.30
C ASN A 129 -8.90 -8.69 -17.69
N ASP A 130 -8.76 -7.39 -17.89
CA ASP A 130 -9.01 -6.68 -19.13
C ASP A 130 -7.69 -6.42 -19.85
N PHE A 131 -7.46 -7.11 -20.96
CA PHE A 131 -6.24 -7.05 -21.76
C PHE A 131 -6.34 -6.13 -22.96
N GLU A 132 -7.51 -5.58 -23.26
CA GLU A 132 -7.73 -4.74 -24.44
C GLU A 132 -6.77 -3.54 -24.49
N PRO A 133 -6.59 -2.74 -23.42
CA PRO A 133 -5.65 -1.62 -23.44
C PRO A 133 -4.18 -2.04 -23.65
N MET A 134 -3.81 -3.24 -23.18
CA MET A 134 -2.46 -3.75 -23.39
C MET A 134 -2.28 -4.30 -24.81
N GLN A 135 -3.33 -4.90 -25.37
CA GLN A 135 -3.33 -5.40 -26.74
C GLN A 135 -3.15 -4.26 -27.76
N GLU A 136 -3.78 -3.12 -27.53
CA GLU A 136 -3.62 -1.93 -28.37
C GLU A 136 -2.19 -1.37 -28.32
N LEU A 137 -1.59 -1.33 -27.14
CA LEU A 137 -0.27 -0.72 -26.94
C LEU A 137 0.89 -1.65 -27.30
N MET A 138 0.77 -2.95 -26.99
CA MET A 138 1.85 -3.93 -27.11
C MET A 138 1.29 -5.34 -27.33
N PRO A 139 0.79 -5.69 -28.52
CA PRO A 139 0.06 -6.93 -28.77
C PRO A 139 0.83 -8.20 -28.42
N GLU A 140 2.13 -8.28 -28.74
CA GLU A 140 2.96 -9.45 -28.45
C GLU A 140 3.19 -9.66 -26.96
N VAL A 141 3.33 -8.56 -26.21
CA VAL A 141 3.47 -8.61 -24.75
C VAL A 141 2.13 -8.95 -24.10
N ALA A 142 1.04 -8.39 -24.60
CA ALA A 142 -0.31 -8.64 -24.11
C ALA A 142 -0.69 -10.11 -24.22
N GLN A 143 -0.41 -10.75 -25.37
CA GLN A 143 -0.66 -12.17 -25.55
C GLN A 143 0.13 -13.02 -24.55
N ALA A 144 1.44 -12.77 -24.40
CA ALA A 144 2.29 -13.50 -23.47
C ALA A 144 1.85 -13.33 -22.00
N VAL A 145 1.43 -12.11 -21.62
CA VAL A 145 0.92 -11.84 -20.28
C VAL A 145 -0.43 -12.51 -20.06
N HIS A 146 -1.35 -12.44 -21.02
CA HIS A 146 -2.65 -13.09 -20.94
C HIS A 146 -2.50 -14.61 -20.72
N GLU A 147 -1.71 -15.29 -21.54
CA GLU A 147 -1.45 -16.72 -21.42
C GLU A 147 -0.91 -17.11 -20.05
N ALA A 148 -0.10 -16.23 -19.44
CA ALA A 148 0.54 -16.50 -18.17
C ALA A 148 -0.33 -16.24 -16.94
N ILE A 149 -1.25 -15.26 -17.01
CA ILE A 149 -1.94 -14.78 -15.78
C ILE A 149 -3.47 -14.91 -15.79
N HIS A 150 -4.13 -15.18 -16.92
CA HIS A 150 -5.60 -15.19 -17.00
C HIS A 150 -6.27 -16.18 -16.04
N TRP A 151 -5.60 -17.27 -15.70
CA TRP A 151 -6.07 -18.32 -14.79
C TRP A 151 -5.70 -18.08 -13.31
N ILE A 152 -4.79 -17.13 -13.02
CA ILE A 152 -4.36 -16.81 -11.66
C ILE A 152 -5.43 -15.92 -11.01
N ARG A 153 -5.96 -16.33 -9.85
CA ARG A 153 -6.99 -15.56 -9.11
C ARG A 153 -6.40 -14.47 -8.23
N ASN A 154 -5.24 -14.72 -7.63
CA ASN A 154 -4.60 -13.79 -6.70
C ASN A 154 -3.93 -12.65 -7.46
N THR A 155 -4.32 -11.39 -7.17
CA THR A 155 -3.81 -10.20 -7.84
C THR A 155 -2.29 -9.98 -7.61
N HIS A 156 -1.77 -10.35 -6.45
CA HIS A 156 -0.35 -10.27 -6.16
C HIS A 156 0.47 -11.23 -7.04
N ASP A 157 0.02 -12.48 -7.15
CA ASP A 157 0.67 -13.50 -7.98
C ASP A 157 0.57 -13.13 -9.47
N ARG A 158 -0.58 -12.59 -9.91
CA ARG A 158 -0.76 -12.04 -11.26
C ARG A 158 0.28 -10.96 -11.56
N ARG A 159 0.50 -10.04 -10.63
CA ARG A 159 1.48 -8.96 -10.76
C ARG A 159 2.90 -9.49 -10.93
N ILE A 160 3.33 -10.39 -10.04
CA ILE A 160 4.68 -10.97 -10.09
C ILE A 160 4.88 -11.74 -11.40
N THR A 161 3.92 -12.57 -11.78
CA THR A 161 3.99 -13.37 -13.02
C THR A 161 4.01 -12.48 -14.24
N ALA A 162 3.13 -11.48 -14.34
CA ALA A 162 3.11 -10.51 -15.43
C ALA A 162 4.45 -9.77 -15.58
N GLN A 163 5.04 -9.29 -14.48
CA GLN A 163 6.34 -8.62 -14.50
C GLN A 163 7.45 -9.51 -15.08
N ASN A 164 7.52 -10.76 -14.66
CA ASN A 164 8.51 -11.71 -15.13
C ASN A 164 8.34 -12.01 -16.63
N VAL A 165 7.09 -12.21 -17.07
CA VAL A 165 6.75 -12.46 -18.47
C VAL A 165 7.08 -11.27 -19.35
N ILE A 166 6.74 -10.05 -18.94
CA ILE A 166 7.04 -8.82 -19.66
C ILE A 166 8.55 -8.67 -19.86
N VAL A 167 9.36 -8.83 -18.80
CA VAL A 167 10.82 -8.74 -18.90
C VAL A 167 11.37 -9.80 -19.85
N LYS A 168 10.91 -11.05 -19.75
CA LYS A 168 11.33 -12.15 -20.62
C LYS A 168 10.95 -11.90 -22.09
N THR A 169 9.74 -11.45 -22.34
CA THR A 169 9.24 -11.17 -23.70
C THR A 169 10.00 -10.00 -24.33
N LEU A 170 10.20 -8.91 -23.60
CA LEU A 170 10.99 -7.77 -24.08
C LEU A 170 12.42 -8.16 -24.42
N LYS A 171 13.09 -8.97 -23.59
CA LYS A 171 14.43 -9.49 -23.89
C LYS A 171 14.46 -10.33 -25.18
N ARG A 172 13.45 -11.16 -25.39
CA ARG A 172 13.32 -11.96 -26.62
C ARG A 172 13.14 -11.09 -27.87
N LEU A 173 12.33 -10.05 -27.78
CA LEU A 173 12.01 -9.16 -28.92
C LEU A 173 13.16 -8.22 -29.28
N THR A 174 13.96 -7.80 -28.30
CA THR A 174 15.04 -6.81 -28.49
C THR A 174 16.43 -7.40 -28.64
N GLY A 175 16.61 -8.70 -28.38
CA GLY A 175 17.92 -9.38 -28.36
C GLY A 175 18.76 -9.02 -27.10
N ASP A 176 19.57 -9.96 -26.64
CA ASP A 176 20.32 -9.81 -25.36
C ASP A 176 21.34 -8.66 -25.34
N ASN A 177 21.94 -8.28 -26.46
CA ASN A 177 22.99 -7.25 -26.52
C ASN A 177 22.46 -5.80 -26.51
N TYR A 178 21.23 -5.55 -26.84
CA TYR A 178 20.56 -4.24 -26.75
C TYR A 178 19.59 -4.14 -25.55
N ALA A 179 19.39 -5.26 -24.87
CA ALA A 179 18.37 -5.37 -23.82
C ALA A 179 18.53 -4.33 -22.71
N HIS A 180 19.76 -4.01 -22.29
CA HIS A 180 19.94 -3.10 -21.15
C HIS A 180 19.64 -1.63 -21.48
N GLN A 181 20.00 -1.14 -22.66
CA GLN A 181 19.73 0.25 -23.04
C GLN A 181 18.28 0.46 -23.49
N ILE A 182 17.73 -0.46 -24.30
CA ILE A 182 16.34 -0.38 -24.77
C ILE A 182 15.37 -0.67 -23.62
N ILE A 183 15.67 -1.63 -22.76
CA ILE A 183 14.88 -1.91 -21.56
C ILE A 183 14.85 -0.69 -20.62
N GLN A 184 15.96 0.00 -20.41
CA GLN A 184 15.99 1.22 -19.59
C GLN A 184 15.25 2.41 -20.24
N SER A 185 15.25 2.49 -21.55
CA SER A 185 14.52 3.53 -22.30
C SER A 185 13.06 3.15 -22.58
N ASN A 186 12.70 1.86 -22.52
CA ASN A 186 11.35 1.38 -22.78
C ASN A 186 10.39 1.81 -21.67
N PRO A 187 9.28 2.50 -21.99
CA PRO A 187 8.31 2.97 -21.01
C PRO A 187 7.74 1.85 -20.13
N LEU A 188 7.53 0.66 -20.70
CA LEU A 188 7.00 -0.49 -19.97
C LEU A 188 7.98 -1.01 -18.91
N TYR A 189 9.27 -1.10 -19.22
CA TYR A 189 10.29 -1.53 -18.26
C TYR A 189 10.48 -0.50 -17.13
N ARG A 190 10.50 0.79 -17.46
CA ARG A 190 10.48 1.87 -16.44
C ARG A 190 9.25 1.73 -15.54
N SER A 191 8.11 1.43 -16.14
CA SER A 191 6.87 1.14 -15.45
C SER A 191 7.02 0.00 -14.43
N ILE A 192 7.62 -1.13 -14.82
CA ILE A 192 7.83 -2.31 -13.96
C ILE A 192 8.79 -1.99 -12.79
N LYS A 193 9.88 -1.27 -13.07
CA LYS A 193 10.86 -0.90 -12.04
C LYS A 193 10.25 0.00 -10.94
N HIS A 194 9.29 0.83 -11.28
CA HIS A 194 8.57 1.67 -10.31
C HIS A 194 7.48 0.92 -9.54
N SER A 195 6.90 -0.16 -10.10
CA SER A 195 5.86 -0.97 -9.43
C SER A 195 6.33 -1.66 -8.14
N ASN A 196 7.64 -1.86 -7.95
CA ASN A 196 8.16 -2.35 -6.68
C ASN A 196 7.98 -1.36 -5.51
N LYS A 197 7.86 -0.04 -5.80
CA LYS A 197 7.52 0.96 -4.79
C LYS A 197 6.03 0.94 -4.44
N ASP A 198 5.18 0.71 -5.44
CA ASP A 198 3.73 0.61 -5.24
C ASP A 198 3.37 -0.64 -4.41
N ALA A 199 4.08 -1.76 -4.65
CA ALA A 199 3.96 -2.97 -3.82
C ALA A 199 4.36 -2.73 -2.35
N GLN A 200 5.29 -1.80 -2.10
CA GLN A 200 5.68 -1.43 -0.75
C GLN A 200 4.59 -0.61 -0.03
N SER A 201 3.89 0.27 -0.76
CA SER A 201 2.73 1.02 -0.25
C SER A 201 1.56 0.09 0.08
N LEU A 202 1.26 -0.89 -0.79
CA LEU A 202 0.23 -1.89 -0.54
C LEU A 202 0.58 -2.81 0.65
N ARG A 203 1.84 -3.22 0.81
CA ARG A 203 2.29 -4.00 1.98
C ARG A 203 2.14 -3.22 3.30
N SER A 204 2.31 -1.91 3.28
CA SER A 204 2.04 -1.07 4.44
C SER A 204 0.55 -1.09 4.79
N LEU A 205 -0.35 -1.05 3.80
CA LEU A 205 -1.79 -1.19 4.02
C LEU A 205 -2.16 -2.59 4.52
N GLU A 206 -1.60 -3.67 3.96
CA GLU A 206 -1.79 -5.04 4.44
C GLU A 206 -1.32 -5.24 5.90
N SER A 207 -0.25 -4.54 6.30
CA SER A 207 0.20 -4.57 7.70
C SER A 207 -0.77 -3.87 8.65
N LEU A 208 -1.50 -2.86 8.17
CA LEU A 208 -2.57 -2.20 8.91
C LEU A 208 -3.80 -3.09 9.07
N GLU A 209 -4.16 -3.87 8.06
CA GLU A 209 -5.25 -4.87 8.16
C GLU A 209 -4.96 -5.97 9.19
N ARG A 210 -3.68 -6.38 9.32
CA ARG A 210 -3.29 -7.32 10.39
C ARG A 210 -3.51 -6.72 11.78
N LEU A 211 -3.25 -5.42 11.92
CA LEU A 211 -3.46 -4.69 13.16
C LEU A 211 -4.95 -4.68 13.55
N GLU A 212 -5.84 -4.43 12.58
CA GLU A 212 -7.29 -4.44 12.79
C GLU A 212 -7.78 -5.80 13.30
N ARG A 213 -7.33 -6.90 12.67
CA ARG A 213 -7.71 -8.26 13.11
C ARG A 213 -7.25 -8.54 14.55
N MET A 214 -6.06 -8.08 14.92
CA MET A 214 -5.56 -8.21 16.29
C MET A 214 -6.38 -7.38 17.28
N GLN A 215 -6.74 -6.14 16.93
CA GLN A 215 -7.57 -5.27 17.78
C GLN A 215 -9.00 -5.80 17.92
N SER A 216 -9.58 -6.37 16.85
CA SER A 216 -10.90 -7.00 16.89
C SER A 216 -10.92 -8.22 17.79
N LEU A 217 -9.88 -9.08 17.72
CA LEU A 217 -9.74 -10.23 18.61
C LEU A 217 -9.57 -9.82 20.07
N GLU A 218 -8.71 -8.82 20.35
CA GLU A 218 -8.52 -8.29 21.71
C GLU A 218 -9.80 -7.64 22.27
N SER A 219 -10.59 -7.00 21.42
CA SER A 219 -11.89 -6.42 21.81
C SER A 219 -12.91 -7.50 22.15
N LEU A 220 -12.96 -8.58 21.38
CA LEU A 220 -13.82 -9.73 21.66
C LEU A 220 -13.42 -10.44 22.96
N GLU A 221 -12.13 -10.73 23.16
CA GLU A 221 -11.62 -11.31 24.40
C GLU A 221 -11.92 -10.43 25.62
N ARG A 222 -11.89 -9.11 25.45
CA ARG A 222 -12.20 -8.16 26.52
C ARG A 222 -13.70 -8.14 26.85
N LEU A 223 -14.55 -8.23 25.83
CA LEU A 223 -16.00 -8.35 26.02
C LEU A 223 -16.37 -9.68 26.71
N GLU A 224 -15.83 -10.80 26.25
CA GLU A 224 -16.03 -12.09 26.91
C GLU A 224 -15.58 -12.10 28.38
N ARG A 225 -14.47 -11.41 28.69
CA ARG A 225 -13.96 -11.27 30.06
C ARG A 225 -14.88 -10.43 30.94
N LEU A 226 -15.45 -9.36 30.36
CA LEU A 226 -16.43 -8.52 31.04
C LEU A 226 -17.75 -9.26 31.30
N GLU A 227 -18.23 -10.02 30.35
CA GLU A 227 -19.42 -10.86 30.49
C GLU A 227 -19.24 -11.96 31.56
N ARG A 228 -18.08 -12.62 31.61
CA ARG A 228 -17.75 -13.56 32.67
C ARG A 228 -17.69 -12.92 34.05
N LEU A 229 -17.16 -11.70 34.17
CA LEU A 229 -17.12 -10.95 35.43
C LEU A 229 -18.52 -10.47 35.86
N GLN A 230 -19.39 -10.12 34.92
CA GLN A 230 -20.80 -9.78 35.22
C GLN A 230 -21.59 -11.01 35.67
N SER A 231 -21.39 -12.17 35.05
CA SER A 231 -22.06 -13.41 35.44
C SER A 231 -21.66 -13.90 36.84
N LEU A 232 -20.42 -13.61 37.28
CA LEU A 232 -19.95 -13.91 38.64
C LEU A 232 -20.52 -12.98 39.72
N ARG A 233 -21.02 -11.77 39.35
CA ARG A 233 -21.68 -10.84 40.30
C ARG A 233 -23.15 -11.11 40.52
N VAL A 234 -23.79 -11.94 39.71
CA VAL A 234 -25.22 -12.26 39.82
C VAL A 234 -25.49 -13.51 40.70
N THR A 235 -24.43 -14.22 41.12
CA THR A 235 -24.54 -15.46 41.95
C THR A 235 -24.11 -15.27 43.41
N SER A 236 -24.10 -14.05 43.96
CA SER A 236 -23.82 -13.78 45.38
C SER A 236 -24.97 -13.04 46.06
#